data_6257985f3d102ec7bb13d1d846beeb92
#
_entry.id   6257985f3d102ec7bb13d1d846beeb92
#
_cell.length_a   1.000
_cell.length_b   1.000
_cell.length_c   1.000
_cell.angle_alpha   90.00
_cell.angle_beta   90.00
_cell.angle_gamma   90.00
#
_symmetry.space_group_name_H-M   'P 1'
#
loop_
_entity.id
_entity.type
_entity.pdbx_description
1 polymer ?
#
loop_
_entity_poly.entity_id
_entity_poly.type
_entity_poly.pdbx_seq_one_letter_code
_entity_poly.pdbx_strand_id
1 'polypeptide(L)'
;SAASDVYKRQLLDRMAELKMNVFHWHLTDDQGWRIEIKKYPKLTEVGAFRDSSEINHFHSNVFDGKPHGGFYTQDDIKEVVDYAAKRHIMIVPEIEMPGHASAAIASYPWLGTTGKQIKVPCNFGVHYNAYNVADPRVIQFQEDVLEEVIALFPSPVIHIGGDELRYNAWKESPMVRNYMKQNKITSPGGLQVFFTNNISNFLASKNRHMMGWNEITGAQVNDYQRDGSGASQQQLAPGTIVHFWKGEPELIKETIEKGYDIVNSYHIYTYLDYDYESIPLQKSYEFNPIPEGLTEAQQSKVFGIGCQMWGEFIPTVESMNKKIYPRLAAYAEV
;
A
#
# COMPACT_ATOMS: atom_id res chain seq x y z
N SER A 1 -5.43 3.99 19.43
CA SER A 1 -5.30 4.32 20.86
C SER A 1 -4.59 5.65 21.05
N ALA A 2 -4.83 6.36 22.15
CA ALA A 2 -4.18 7.64 22.48
C ALA A 2 -2.64 7.58 22.37
N ALA A 3 -2.03 6.45 22.74
CA ALA A 3 -0.58 6.24 22.58
C ALA A 3 -0.12 6.24 21.12
N SER A 4 -0.93 5.71 20.23
CA SER A 4 -0.65 5.71 18.78
C SER A 4 -0.74 7.11 18.18
N ASP A 5 -1.67 7.95 18.65
CA ASP A 5 -1.83 9.33 18.17
C ASP A 5 -0.69 10.24 18.63
N VAL A 6 -0.28 10.10 19.90
CA VAL A 6 0.90 10.81 20.43
C VAL A 6 2.14 10.46 19.61
N TYR A 7 2.33 9.18 19.28
CA TYR A 7 3.48 8.77 18.48
C TYR A 7 3.45 9.35 17.07
N LYS A 8 2.30 9.35 16.39
CA LYS A 8 2.18 9.94 15.05
C LYS A 8 2.49 11.42 15.04
N ARG A 9 2.03 12.16 16.04
CA ARG A 9 2.35 13.59 16.18
C ARG A 9 3.85 13.79 16.38
N GLN A 10 4.51 12.96 17.21
CA GLN A 10 5.97 13.00 17.37
C GLN A 10 6.70 12.74 16.06
N LEU A 11 6.25 11.73 15.28
CA LEU A 11 6.84 11.45 13.97
C LEU A 11 6.66 12.62 13.01
N LEU A 12 5.45 13.21 12.95
CA LEU A 12 5.18 14.38 12.11
C LEU A 12 6.04 15.60 12.53
N ASP A 13 6.29 15.80 13.84
CA ASP A 13 7.20 16.83 14.32
C ASP A 13 8.63 16.61 13.80
N ARG A 14 9.14 15.38 13.88
CA ARG A 14 10.46 15.02 13.37
C ARG A 14 10.55 15.14 11.84
N MET A 15 9.50 14.73 11.12
CA MET A 15 9.43 14.92 9.68
C MET A 15 9.49 16.41 9.31
N ALA A 16 8.77 17.26 10.03
CA ALA A 16 8.80 18.72 9.82
C ALA A 16 10.20 19.31 10.10
N GLU A 17 10.87 18.90 11.18
CA GLU A 17 12.25 19.30 11.49
C GLU A 17 13.22 18.94 10.37
N LEU A 18 13.00 17.77 9.74
CA LEU A 18 13.80 17.26 8.61
C LEU A 18 13.31 17.77 7.25
N LYS A 19 12.32 18.68 7.21
CA LYS A 19 11.71 19.21 5.99
C LYS A 19 11.10 18.16 5.06
N MET A 20 10.72 17.01 5.60
CA MET A 20 9.95 16.02 4.86
C MET A 20 8.51 16.50 4.73
N ASN A 21 7.90 16.38 3.55
CA ASN A 21 6.65 17.03 3.21
C ASN A 21 5.47 16.09 2.93
N VAL A 22 5.71 14.77 2.93
CA VAL A 22 4.67 13.77 2.69
C VAL A 22 4.76 12.66 3.74
N PHE A 23 3.63 12.39 4.41
CA PHE A 23 3.45 11.23 5.25
C PHE A 23 2.54 10.23 4.54
N HIS A 24 3.10 9.11 4.13
CA HIS A 24 2.37 8.00 3.54
C HIS A 24 1.81 7.14 4.68
N TRP A 25 0.48 7.06 4.80
CA TRP A 25 -0.19 6.37 5.90
C TRP A 25 -0.86 5.09 5.43
N HIS A 26 -0.22 3.96 5.70
CA HIS A 26 -0.71 2.62 5.40
C HIS A 26 -1.79 2.22 6.42
N LEU A 27 -3.05 2.23 6.00
CA LEU A 27 -4.21 2.12 6.90
C LEU A 27 -4.90 0.75 6.86
N THR A 28 -4.65 -0.05 5.84
CA THR A 28 -5.30 -1.36 5.66
C THR A 28 -4.33 -2.39 5.13
N ASP A 29 -4.43 -3.62 5.64
CA ASP A 29 -3.61 -4.75 5.22
C ASP A 29 -4.32 -6.07 5.61
N ASP A 30 -3.70 -7.21 5.29
CA ASP A 30 -4.21 -8.54 5.66
C ASP A 30 -4.45 -8.69 7.17
N GLN A 31 -3.54 -8.17 8.00
CA GLN A 31 -3.56 -8.36 9.45
C GLN A 31 -4.32 -7.29 10.22
N GLY A 32 -4.96 -6.36 9.51
CA GLY A 32 -5.81 -5.38 10.17
C GLY A 32 -6.29 -4.23 9.29
N TRP A 33 -7.50 -3.80 9.54
CA TRP A 33 -8.13 -2.61 8.96
C TRP A 33 -8.15 -1.50 10.01
N ARG A 34 -7.57 -0.32 9.73
CA ARG A 34 -7.27 0.69 10.74
C ARG A 34 -8.02 2.01 10.59
N ILE A 35 -8.94 2.13 9.65
CA ILE A 35 -9.71 3.35 9.42
C ILE A 35 -11.22 3.09 9.51
N GLU A 36 -11.93 3.91 10.28
CA GLU A 36 -13.39 3.86 10.35
C GLU A 36 -14.01 4.23 9.00
N ILE A 37 -14.86 3.34 8.49
CA ILE A 37 -15.72 3.57 7.33
C ILE A 37 -17.17 3.42 7.79
N LYS A 38 -17.90 4.51 7.84
CA LYS A 38 -19.25 4.53 8.45
C LYS A 38 -20.23 3.65 7.70
N LYS A 39 -20.11 3.57 6.39
CA LYS A 39 -20.97 2.71 5.55
C LYS A 39 -20.71 1.22 5.80
N TYR A 40 -19.51 0.85 6.26
CA TYR A 40 -19.10 -0.54 6.47
C TYR A 40 -18.51 -0.75 7.87
N PRO A 41 -19.31 -0.69 8.94
CA PRO A 41 -18.82 -0.68 10.31
C PRO A 41 -18.06 -1.96 10.72
N LYS A 42 -18.39 -3.13 10.15
CA LYS A 42 -17.65 -4.36 10.46
C LYS A 42 -16.16 -4.31 10.07
N LEU A 43 -15.76 -3.41 9.18
CA LEU A 43 -14.34 -3.23 8.86
C LEU A 43 -13.52 -2.93 10.11
N THR A 44 -14.06 -2.15 11.06
CA THR A 44 -13.39 -1.84 12.32
C THR A 44 -13.89 -2.68 13.50
N GLU A 45 -15.13 -3.18 13.46
CA GLU A 45 -15.64 -4.09 14.50
C GLU A 45 -14.97 -5.47 14.45
N VAL A 46 -14.64 -5.97 13.26
CA VAL A 46 -14.04 -7.27 13.00
C VAL A 46 -12.62 -7.12 12.44
N GLY A 47 -12.48 -6.41 11.34
CA GLY A 47 -11.23 -6.30 10.59
C GLY A 47 -10.09 -5.61 11.35
N ALA A 48 -10.39 -4.83 12.37
CA ALA A 48 -9.37 -4.14 13.17
C ALA A 48 -8.71 -5.03 14.24
N PHE A 49 -9.16 -6.27 14.42
CA PHE A 49 -8.73 -7.13 15.54
C PHE A 49 -8.29 -8.50 15.04
N ARG A 50 -7.20 -9.02 15.61
CA ARG A 50 -6.73 -10.40 15.43
C ARG A 50 -6.44 -11.06 16.77
N ASP A 51 -6.53 -12.39 16.82
CA ASP A 51 -6.45 -13.16 18.06
C ASP A 51 -5.03 -13.19 18.65
N SER A 52 -4.02 -13.05 17.82
CA SER A 52 -2.60 -13.14 18.19
C SER A 52 -1.72 -12.51 17.09
N SER A 53 -0.42 -12.43 17.32
CA SER A 53 0.55 -12.00 16.31
C SER A 53 1.71 -13.00 16.22
N GLU A 54 2.11 -13.30 14.99
CA GLU A 54 3.32 -14.07 14.73
C GLU A 54 4.54 -13.33 15.29
N ILE A 55 5.49 -14.08 15.85
CA ILE A 55 6.74 -13.53 16.40
C ILE A 55 7.96 -14.24 15.80
N ASN A 56 9.14 -13.71 16.05
CA ASN A 56 10.46 -14.15 15.61
C ASN A 56 10.75 -13.83 14.15
N HIS A 57 10.13 -14.51 13.19
CA HIS A 57 10.34 -14.33 11.75
C HIS A 57 9.13 -14.82 10.95
N PHE A 58 9.05 -14.45 9.70
CA PHE A 58 8.01 -14.95 8.77
C PHE A 58 7.99 -16.48 8.74
N HIS A 59 6.78 -17.03 8.80
CA HIS A 59 6.54 -18.48 8.81
C HIS A 59 7.13 -19.23 10.03
N SER A 60 7.38 -18.54 11.12
CA SER A 60 7.81 -19.18 12.38
C SER A 60 6.72 -20.08 12.95
N ASN A 61 5.45 -19.76 12.68
CA ASN A 61 4.27 -20.38 13.29
C ASN A 61 4.28 -20.33 14.83
N VAL A 62 5.01 -19.37 15.40
CA VAL A 62 5.04 -19.06 16.82
C VAL A 62 4.29 -17.76 17.04
N PHE A 63 3.35 -17.75 17.97
CA PHE A 63 2.46 -16.63 18.22
C PHE A 63 2.57 -16.15 19.67
N ASP A 64 2.39 -14.84 19.88
CA ASP A 64 2.49 -14.22 21.21
C ASP A 64 1.29 -14.52 22.13
N GLY A 65 0.20 -15.08 21.61
CA GLY A 65 -1.02 -15.40 22.33
C GLY A 65 -1.78 -14.19 22.85
N LYS A 66 -1.50 -12.99 22.33
CA LYS A 66 -2.11 -11.74 22.78
C LYS A 66 -2.98 -11.13 21.68
N PRO A 67 -4.27 -10.85 21.96
CA PRO A 67 -5.09 -10.11 21.02
C PRO A 67 -4.47 -8.77 20.66
N HIS A 68 -4.48 -8.45 19.39
CA HIS A 68 -3.99 -7.18 18.86
C HIS A 68 -5.07 -6.49 18.03
N GLY A 69 -5.23 -5.19 18.23
CA GLY A 69 -6.22 -4.45 17.46
C GLY A 69 -6.29 -2.98 17.83
N GLY A 70 -7.12 -2.30 17.06
CA GLY A 70 -7.38 -0.87 17.15
C GLY A 70 -7.56 -0.25 15.78
N PHE A 71 -8.21 0.89 15.76
CA PHE A 71 -8.45 1.67 14.56
C PHE A 71 -8.52 3.16 14.90
N TYR A 72 -8.53 3.99 13.87
CA TYR A 72 -8.75 5.42 13.97
C TYR A 72 -10.19 5.73 13.59
N THR A 73 -10.89 6.48 14.44
CA THR A 73 -12.16 7.08 14.08
C THR A 73 -11.94 8.16 13.01
N GLN A 74 -12.99 8.54 12.31
CA GLN A 74 -12.88 9.63 11.35
C GLN A 74 -12.46 10.96 12.00
N ASP A 75 -12.81 11.17 13.27
CA ASP A 75 -12.40 12.35 14.01
C ASP A 75 -10.91 12.30 14.39
N ASP A 76 -10.38 11.12 14.76
CA ASP A 76 -8.94 10.94 14.96
C ASP A 76 -8.16 11.23 13.66
N ILE A 77 -8.67 10.77 12.51
CA ILE A 77 -8.06 11.04 11.21
C ILE A 77 -8.01 12.54 10.92
N LYS A 78 -9.13 13.25 11.08
CA LYS A 78 -9.19 14.70 10.86
C LYS A 78 -8.19 15.45 11.74
N GLU A 79 -8.08 15.05 13.00
CA GLU A 79 -7.14 15.66 13.94
C GLU A 79 -5.68 15.49 13.50
N VAL A 80 -5.31 14.29 13.03
CA VAL A 80 -3.96 14.03 12.50
C VAL A 80 -3.71 14.78 11.20
N VAL A 81 -4.70 14.85 10.31
CA VAL A 81 -4.61 15.62 9.04
C VAL A 81 -4.40 17.10 9.33
N ASP A 82 -5.18 17.68 10.25
CA ASP A 82 -5.02 19.10 10.64
C ASP A 82 -3.66 19.36 11.30
N TYR A 83 -3.18 18.42 12.10
CA TYR A 83 -1.88 18.51 12.76
C TYR A 83 -0.73 18.51 11.75
N ALA A 84 -0.81 17.64 10.75
CA ALA A 84 0.16 17.55 9.66
C ALA A 84 0.13 18.81 8.77
N ALA A 85 -1.06 19.29 8.42
CA ALA A 85 -1.24 20.49 7.58
C ALA A 85 -0.57 21.73 8.17
N LYS A 86 -0.65 21.90 9.50
CA LYS A 86 0.05 22.99 10.23
C LYS A 86 1.57 22.89 10.14
N ARG A 87 2.11 21.75 9.72
CA ARG A 87 3.54 21.48 9.51
C ARG A 87 3.92 21.39 8.05
N HIS A 88 3.01 21.76 7.15
CA HIS A 88 3.17 21.62 5.71
C HIS A 88 3.46 20.18 5.25
N ILE A 89 2.92 19.20 5.97
CA ILE A 89 3.00 17.79 5.63
C ILE A 89 1.65 17.35 5.05
N MET A 90 1.68 16.85 3.84
CA MET A 90 0.55 16.18 3.19
C MET A 90 0.47 14.73 3.65
N ILE A 91 -0.72 14.27 4.00
CA ILE A 91 -0.92 12.85 4.30
C ILE A 91 -1.51 12.16 3.08
N VAL A 92 -0.81 11.17 2.54
CA VAL A 92 -1.29 10.26 1.49
C VAL A 92 -1.79 8.98 2.16
N PRO A 93 -3.11 8.74 2.19
CA PRO A 93 -3.65 7.51 2.75
C PRO A 93 -3.48 6.35 1.78
N GLU A 94 -3.21 5.15 2.31
CA GLU A 94 -3.21 3.91 1.54
C GLU A 94 -4.33 2.98 1.97
N ILE A 95 -5.11 2.54 0.98
CA ILE A 95 -6.18 1.55 1.10
C ILE A 95 -5.87 0.42 0.13
N GLU A 96 -5.51 -0.74 0.64
CA GLU A 96 -5.05 -1.89 -0.14
C GLU A 96 -6.14 -2.53 -0.99
N MET A 97 -5.83 -2.73 -2.25
CA MET A 97 -6.65 -3.45 -3.23
C MET A 97 -5.81 -3.84 -4.45
N PRO A 98 -6.05 -4.98 -5.13
CA PRO A 98 -7.04 -6.02 -4.82
C PRO A 98 -6.50 -7.13 -3.92
N GLY A 99 -5.21 -7.13 -3.58
CA GLY A 99 -4.55 -7.98 -2.58
C GLY A 99 -4.58 -7.35 -1.20
N HIS A 100 -3.85 -7.96 -0.25
CA HIS A 100 -3.77 -7.53 1.15
C HIS A 100 -5.14 -7.21 1.77
N ALA A 101 -6.13 -8.06 1.44
CA ALA A 101 -7.55 -7.81 1.66
C ALA A 101 -8.17 -8.67 2.78
N SER A 102 -7.37 -9.49 3.46
CA SER A 102 -7.90 -10.50 4.38
C SER A 102 -8.71 -9.90 5.53
N ALA A 103 -8.31 -8.76 6.09
CA ALA A 103 -9.07 -8.10 7.15
C ALA A 103 -10.46 -7.63 6.68
N ALA A 104 -10.56 -7.07 5.47
CA ALA A 104 -11.84 -6.68 4.88
C ALA A 104 -12.71 -7.90 4.57
N ILE A 105 -12.12 -8.97 4.03
CA ILE A 105 -12.82 -10.21 3.70
C ILE A 105 -13.31 -10.92 4.98
N ALA A 106 -12.52 -10.88 6.07
CA ALA A 106 -12.96 -11.39 7.36
C ALA A 106 -14.19 -10.63 7.88
N SER A 107 -14.26 -9.33 7.61
CA SER A 107 -15.39 -8.47 7.98
C SER A 107 -16.63 -8.73 7.13
N TYR A 108 -16.45 -8.93 5.83
CA TYR A 108 -17.48 -9.15 4.84
C TYR A 108 -17.06 -10.23 3.85
N PRO A 109 -17.37 -11.51 4.09
CA PRO A 109 -16.90 -12.64 3.27
C PRO A 109 -17.22 -12.54 1.78
N TRP A 110 -18.33 -11.88 1.43
CA TRP A 110 -18.74 -11.67 0.04
C TRP A 110 -17.76 -10.78 -0.76
N LEU A 111 -16.87 -10.06 -0.10
CA LEU A 111 -15.80 -9.29 -0.76
C LEU A 111 -14.75 -10.21 -1.38
N GLY A 112 -14.51 -11.38 -0.78
CA GLY A 112 -13.47 -12.30 -1.22
C GLY A 112 -13.89 -13.13 -2.41
N THR A 113 -12.94 -13.48 -3.27
CA THR A 113 -13.16 -14.30 -4.47
C THR A 113 -13.78 -15.66 -4.16
N THR A 114 -13.46 -16.24 -3.00
CA THR A 114 -14.04 -17.54 -2.57
C THR A 114 -15.38 -17.42 -1.86
N GLY A 115 -15.75 -16.23 -1.37
CA GLY A 115 -16.93 -15.99 -0.54
C GLY A 115 -16.92 -16.69 0.83
N LYS A 116 -15.81 -17.31 1.21
CA LYS A 116 -15.71 -18.06 2.47
C LYS A 116 -15.45 -17.14 3.65
N GLN A 117 -16.03 -17.49 4.82
CA GLN A 117 -15.68 -16.83 6.06
C GLN A 117 -14.23 -17.17 6.42
N ILE A 118 -13.46 -16.14 6.74
CA ILE A 118 -12.09 -16.25 7.26
C ILE A 118 -11.97 -15.46 8.56
N LYS A 119 -10.90 -15.69 9.31
CA LYS A 119 -10.47 -14.81 10.39
C LYS A 119 -9.43 -13.82 9.87
N VAL A 120 -9.27 -12.70 10.60
CA VAL A 120 -8.13 -11.82 10.37
C VAL A 120 -6.85 -12.61 10.67
N PRO A 121 -5.89 -12.67 9.74
CA PRO A 121 -4.66 -13.44 9.92
C PRO A 121 -3.83 -13.00 11.12
N CYS A 122 -3.25 -13.97 11.80
CA CYS A 122 -2.29 -13.75 12.89
C CYS A 122 -0.83 -13.84 12.42
N ASN A 123 -0.61 -14.53 11.31
CA ASN A 123 0.70 -14.65 10.67
C ASN A 123 0.93 -13.51 9.68
N PHE A 124 2.20 -13.16 9.51
CA PHE A 124 2.63 -12.12 8.57
C PHE A 124 2.97 -12.70 7.20
N GLY A 125 3.25 -11.81 6.24
CA GLY A 125 3.55 -12.16 4.87
C GLY A 125 2.34 -12.12 3.94
N VAL A 126 2.52 -12.58 2.70
CA VAL A 126 1.55 -12.47 1.62
C VAL A 126 0.49 -13.56 1.70
N HIS A 127 -0.76 -13.19 1.78
CA HIS A 127 -1.90 -14.11 1.83
C HIS A 127 -2.51 -14.37 0.45
N TYR A 128 -3.32 -15.45 0.36
CA TYR A 128 -3.99 -15.86 -0.90
C TYR A 128 -5.36 -15.21 -1.10
N ASN A 129 -5.82 -14.42 -0.12
CA ASN A 129 -7.12 -13.77 -0.19
C ASN A 129 -7.05 -12.54 -1.10
N ALA A 130 -7.97 -12.47 -2.04
CA ALA A 130 -8.09 -11.34 -2.96
C ALA A 130 -9.54 -10.94 -3.12
N TYR A 131 -9.79 -9.65 -3.35
CA TYR A 131 -11.11 -9.17 -3.69
C TYR A 131 -11.65 -9.84 -4.96
N ASN A 132 -12.95 -10.12 -4.98
CA ASN A 132 -13.65 -10.61 -6.17
C ASN A 132 -13.95 -9.44 -7.11
N VAL A 133 -12.99 -9.07 -7.92
CA VAL A 133 -13.11 -7.93 -8.86
C VAL A 133 -14.10 -8.17 -9.99
N ALA A 134 -14.62 -9.38 -10.12
CA ALA A 134 -15.71 -9.71 -11.06
C ALA A 134 -17.11 -9.44 -10.49
N ASP A 135 -17.22 -9.20 -9.19
CA ASP A 135 -18.51 -8.87 -8.56
C ASP A 135 -18.69 -7.34 -8.51
N PRO A 136 -19.70 -6.78 -9.17
CA PRO A 136 -19.92 -5.33 -9.18
C PRO A 136 -20.17 -4.75 -7.78
N ARG A 137 -20.66 -5.55 -6.83
CA ARG A 137 -20.84 -5.11 -5.44
C ARG A 137 -19.50 -4.84 -4.76
N VAL A 138 -18.45 -5.58 -5.13
CA VAL A 138 -17.09 -5.39 -4.60
C VAL A 138 -16.50 -4.10 -5.15
N ILE A 139 -16.71 -3.82 -6.44
CA ILE A 139 -16.29 -2.54 -7.03
C ILE A 139 -17.01 -1.38 -6.34
N GLN A 140 -18.32 -1.48 -6.13
CA GLN A 140 -19.09 -0.45 -5.41
C GLN A 140 -18.59 -0.27 -3.96
N PHE A 141 -18.25 -1.35 -3.26
CA PHE A 141 -17.64 -1.29 -1.93
C PHE A 141 -16.34 -0.47 -1.94
N GLN A 142 -15.46 -0.72 -2.92
CA GLN A 142 -14.19 -0.01 -3.02
C GLN A 142 -14.38 1.47 -3.33
N GLU A 143 -15.30 1.81 -4.23
CA GLU A 143 -15.67 3.19 -4.53
C GLU A 143 -16.26 3.89 -3.31
N ASP A 144 -17.16 3.25 -2.56
CA ASP A 144 -17.73 3.78 -1.32
C ASP A 144 -16.66 4.06 -0.25
N VAL A 145 -15.72 3.14 -0.07
CA VAL A 145 -14.60 3.31 0.86
C VAL A 145 -13.73 4.49 0.42
N LEU A 146 -13.38 4.55 -0.85
CA LEU A 146 -12.56 5.64 -1.39
C LEU A 146 -13.27 7.00 -1.29
N GLU A 147 -14.58 7.07 -1.43
CA GLU A 147 -15.34 8.32 -1.23
C GLU A 147 -15.23 8.83 0.22
N GLU A 148 -15.34 7.96 1.23
CA GLU A 148 -15.15 8.38 2.62
C GLU A 148 -13.69 8.79 2.89
N VAL A 149 -12.71 8.08 2.31
CA VAL A 149 -11.29 8.44 2.41
C VAL A 149 -11.01 9.80 1.78
N ILE A 150 -11.53 10.05 0.58
CA ILE A 150 -11.40 11.35 -0.11
C ILE A 150 -11.98 12.49 0.72
N ALA A 151 -13.11 12.26 1.40
CA ALA A 151 -13.72 13.27 2.26
C ALA A 151 -12.88 13.59 3.51
N LEU A 152 -12.06 12.65 3.98
CA LEU A 152 -11.21 12.80 5.17
C LEU A 152 -9.83 13.38 4.86
N PHE A 153 -9.29 13.05 3.68
CA PHE A 153 -7.93 13.44 3.29
C PHE A 153 -7.96 14.45 2.14
N PRO A 154 -7.48 15.68 2.36
CA PRO A 154 -7.42 16.70 1.30
C PRO A 154 -6.30 16.44 0.29
N SER A 155 -5.49 15.42 0.49
CA SER A 155 -4.42 15.03 -0.44
C SER A 155 -4.94 14.87 -1.87
N PRO A 156 -4.29 15.45 -2.88
CA PRO A 156 -4.61 15.19 -4.28
C PRO A 156 -4.28 13.76 -4.71
N VAL A 157 -3.56 13.00 -3.88
CA VAL A 157 -3.09 11.65 -4.15
C VAL A 157 -3.69 10.67 -3.15
N ILE A 158 -4.23 9.56 -3.67
CA ILE A 158 -4.71 8.42 -2.89
C ILE A 158 -3.91 7.18 -3.32
N HIS A 159 -3.30 6.51 -2.37
CA HIS A 159 -2.55 5.27 -2.60
C HIS A 159 -3.47 4.07 -2.46
N ILE A 160 -3.44 3.16 -3.42
CA ILE A 160 -4.31 1.97 -3.44
C ILE A 160 -3.57 0.65 -3.16
N GLY A 161 -2.28 0.71 -2.82
CA GLY A 161 -1.44 -0.48 -2.70
C GLY A 161 -1.20 -1.13 -4.05
N GLY A 162 -1.80 -2.27 -4.28
CA GLY A 162 -1.76 -2.99 -5.57
C GLY A 162 -0.64 -4.01 -5.68
N ASP A 163 0.13 -4.18 -4.62
CA ASP A 163 1.27 -5.07 -4.53
C ASP A 163 0.89 -6.51 -4.17
N GLU A 164 1.82 -7.38 -4.38
CA GLU A 164 1.91 -8.75 -3.88
C GLU A 164 0.68 -9.63 -4.10
N LEU A 165 -0.18 -9.30 -5.05
CA LEU A 165 -1.38 -10.07 -5.35
C LEU A 165 -1.05 -11.49 -5.82
N ARG A 166 -1.59 -12.49 -5.12
CA ARG A 166 -1.56 -13.90 -5.55
C ARG A 166 -2.79 -14.22 -6.39
N TYR A 167 -2.58 -14.70 -7.59
CA TYR A 167 -3.66 -14.94 -8.57
C TYR A 167 -4.42 -16.26 -8.37
N ASN A 168 -4.08 -17.07 -7.38
CA ASN A 168 -4.66 -18.39 -7.18
C ASN A 168 -6.21 -18.36 -7.10
N ALA A 169 -6.76 -17.52 -6.23
CA ALA A 169 -8.21 -17.43 -6.07
C ALA A 169 -8.91 -16.98 -7.35
N TRP A 170 -8.33 -16.06 -8.10
CA TRP A 170 -8.86 -15.62 -9.39
C TRP A 170 -8.82 -16.72 -10.45
N LYS A 171 -7.71 -17.46 -10.55
CA LYS A 171 -7.56 -18.56 -11.49
C LYS A 171 -8.58 -19.69 -11.23
N GLU A 172 -8.89 -19.96 -9.99
CA GLU A 172 -9.82 -21.02 -9.57
C GLU A 172 -11.30 -20.60 -9.67
N SER A 173 -11.61 -19.30 -9.65
CA SER A 173 -12.98 -18.79 -9.66
C SER A 173 -13.63 -18.86 -11.05
N PRO A 174 -14.75 -19.62 -11.22
CA PRO A 174 -15.50 -19.61 -12.46
C PRO A 174 -16.06 -18.21 -12.81
N MET A 175 -16.46 -17.43 -11.81
CA MET A 175 -16.98 -16.08 -11.99
C MET A 175 -15.91 -15.16 -12.57
N VAL A 176 -14.71 -15.18 -12.01
CA VAL A 176 -13.58 -14.38 -12.50
C VAL A 176 -13.17 -14.78 -13.90
N ARG A 177 -13.06 -16.09 -14.18
CA ARG A 177 -12.75 -16.58 -15.54
C ARG A 177 -13.78 -16.14 -16.58
N ASN A 178 -15.06 -16.19 -16.23
CA ASN A 178 -16.13 -15.72 -17.12
C ASN A 178 -16.04 -14.20 -17.34
N TYR A 179 -15.81 -13.44 -16.29
CA TYR A 179 -15.60 -11.99 -16.36
C TYR A 179 -14.41 -11.63 -17.26
N MET A 180 -13.26 -12.32 -17.11
CA MET A 180 -12.11 -12.14 -17.98
C MET A 180 -12.46 -12.41 -19.45
N LYS A 181 -13.17 -13.49 -19.73
CA LYS A 181 -13.61 -13.84 -21.09
C LYS A 181 -14.50 -12.76 -21.69
N GLN A 182 -15.48 -12.26 -20.94
CA GLN A 182 -16.39 -11.20 -21.37
C GLN A 182 -15.67 -9.90 -21.70
N ASN A 183 -14.61 -9.57 -20.93
CA ASN A 183 -13.81 -8.37 -21.10
C ASN A 183 -12.57 -8.57 -22.00
N LYS A 184 -12.42 -9.74 -22.62
CA LYS A 184 -11.27 -10.09 -23.50
C LYS A 184 -9.92 -9.98 -22.79
N ILE A 185 -9.91 -10.28 -21.49
CA ILE A 185 -8.71 -10.28 -20.65
C ILE A 185 -8.15 -11.71 -20.67
N THR A 186 -6.88 -11.86 -21.05
CA THR A 186 -6.25 -13.14 -21.31
C THR A 186 -5.43 -13.70 -20.15
N SER A 187 -5.12 -12.85 -19.14
CA SER A 187 -4.29 -13.25 -18.00
C SER A 187 -4.73 -12.59 -16.70
N PRO A 188 -4.44 -13.19 -15.54
CA PRO A 188 -4.68 -12.57 -14.24
C PRO A 188 -3.93 -11.25 -14.04
N GLY A 189 -2.69 -11.14 -14.54
CA GLY A 189 -1.95 -9.87 -14.53
C GLY A 189 -2.67 -8.80 -15.36
N GLY A 190 -3.20 -9.16 -16.52
CA GLY A 190 -4.06 -8.28 -17.32
C GLY A 190 -5.34 -7.85 -16.57
N LEU A 191 -5.94 -8.76 -15.79
CA LEU A 191 -7.10 -8.45 -14.95
C LEU A 191 -6.73 -7.46 -13.85
N GLN A 192 -5.57 -7.60 -13.23
CA GLN A 192 -5.09 -6.64 -12.23
C GLN A 192 -4.96 -5.25 -12.82
N VAL A 193 -4.34 -5.09 -13.98
CA VAL A 193 -4.21 -3.79 -14.64
C VAL A 193 -5.57 -3.23 -15.06
N PHE A 194 -6.47 -4.08 -15.54
CA PHE A 194 -7.85 -3.68 -15.85
C PHE A 194 -8.56 -3.12 -14.61
N PHE A 195 -8.41 -3.79 -13.47
CA PHE A 195 -8.95 -3.33 -12.20
C PHE A 195 -8.31 -2.01 -11.75
N THR A 196 -6.98 -1.92 -11.72
CA THR A 196 -6.28 -0.69 -11.30
C THR A 196 -6.59 0.48 -12.23
N ASN A 197 -6.80 0.22 -13.53
CA ASN A 197 -7.26 1.25 -14.47
C ASN A 197 -8.67 1.78 -14.11
N ASN A 198 -9.60 0.91 -13.77
CA ASN A 198 -10.93 1.34 -13.34
C ASN A 198 -10.86 2.22 -12.07
N ILE A 199 -10.06 1.83 -11.08
CA ILE A 199 -9.86 2.62 -9.86
C ILE A 199 -9.16 3.96 -10.17
N SER A 200 -8.16 3.97 -11.07
CA SER A 200 -7.49 5.22 -11.46
C SER A 200 -8.45 6.22 -12.11
N ASN A 201 -9.34 5.74 -12.97
CA ASN A 201 -10.37 6.56 -13.61
C ASN A 201 -11.43 7.04 -12.59
N PHE A 202 -11.82 6.20 -11.64
CA PHE A 202 -12.70 6.60 -10.55
C PHE A 202 -12.08 7.75 -9.74
N LEU A 203 -10.84 7.61 -9.29
CA LEU A 203 -10.12 8.65 -8.55
C LEU A 203 -9.96 9.94 -9.38
N ALA A 204 -9.63 9.81 -10.67
CA ALA A 204 -9.56 10.96 -11.58
C ALA A 204 -10.89 11.70 -11.70
N SER A 205 -12.03 10.97 -11.73
CA SER A 205 -13.38 11.56 -11.73
C SER A 205 -13.69 12.36 -10.45
N LYS A 206 -12.98 12.07 -9.36
CA LYS A 206 -13.06 12.77 -8.07
C LYS A 206 -11.96 13.84 -7.90
N ASN A 207 -11.26 14.20 -8.97
CA ASN A 207 -10.11 15.12 -8.96
C ASN A 207 -8.98 14.65 -8.01
N ARG A 208 -8.71 13.36 -8.01
CA ARG A 208 -7.59 12.74 -7.29
C ARG A 208 -6.71 11.95 -8.26
N HIS A 209 -5.42 11.87 -7.95
CA HIS A 209 -4.48 11.02 -8.66
C HIS A 209 -4.30 9.71 -7.90
N MET A 210 -4.32 8.61 -8.64
CA MET A 210 -3.98 7.32 -8.06
C MET A 210 -2.48 7.22 -7.85
N MET A 211 -2.06 6.67 -6.73
CA MET A 211 -0.72 6.14 -6.47
C MET A 211 -0.83 4.66 -6.12
N GLY A 212 0.17 3.88 -6.47
CA GLY A 212 0.24 2.48 -6.07
C GLY A 212 1.62 1.91 -6.33
N TRP A 213 1.89 0.76 -5.70
CA TRP A 213 3.14 0.05 -5.89
C TRP A 213 3.29 -0.37 -7.35
N ASN A 214 4.51 -0.63 -7.80
CA ASN A 214 4.78 -0.75 -9.24
C ASN A 214 4.01 -1.87 -9.95
N GLU A 215 3.42 -2.81 -9.24
CA GLU A 215 2.54 -3.83 -9.82
C GLU A 215 1.23 -3.29 -10.40
N ILE A 216 0.80 -2.06 -10.05
CA ILE A 216 -0.40 -1.44 -10.64
C ILE A 216 -0.31 -1.28 -12.16
N THR A 217 0.89 -1.26 -12.72
CA THR A 217 1.15 -1.19 -14.17
C THR A 217 1.27 -2.57 -14.84
N GLY A 218 1.12 -3.64 -14.05
CA GLY A 218 1.33 -5.02 -14.49
C GLY A 218 2.78 -5.51 -14.35
N ALA A 219 3.64 -4.77 -13.66
CA ALA A 219 4.97 -5.26 -13.31
C ALA A 219 4.88 -6.50 -12.43
N GLN A 220 5.59 -7.56 -12.81
CA GLN A 220 5.57 -8.85 -12.11
C GLN A 220 6.90 -9.02 -11.34
N VAL A 221 6.98 -8.34 -10.20
CA VAL A 221 8.22 -8.24 -9.41
C VAL A 221 8.47 -9.43 -8.48
N ASN A 222 7.45 -10.25 -8.27
CA ASN A 222 7.54 -11.49 -7.47
C ASN A 222 7.33 -12.72 -8.36
N ASP A 223 8.06 -13.81 -8.11
CA ASP A 223 7.99 -15.02 -8.92
C ASP A 223 6.57 -15.62 -9.00
N TYR A 224 5.81 -15.56 -7.91
CA TYR A 224 4.43 -16.07 -7.87
C TYR A 224 3.44 -15.23 -8.70
N GLN A 225 3.80 -14.03 -9.13
CA GLN A 225 3.00 -13.18 -10.00
C GLN A 225 3.25 -13.46 -11.48
N ARG A 226 4.34 -14.14 -11.80
CA ARG A 226 4.69 -14.48 -13.19
C ARG A 226 3.67 -15.46 -13.77
N ASP A 227 2.89 -14.98 -14.71
CA ASP A 227 1.82 -15.74 -15.36
C ASP A 227 2.08 -16.00 -16.86
N GLY A 228 3.26 -15.60 -17.34
CA GLY A 228 3.64 -15.72 -18.76
C GLY A 228 2.99 -14.68 -19.66
N SER A 229 2.24 -13.76 -19.11
CA SER A 229 1.65 -12.65 -19.88
C SER A 229 2.71 -11.59 -20.20
N GLY A 230 2.59 -10.98 -21.35
CA GLY A 230 3.32 -9.76 -21.68
C GLY A 230 2.78 -8.55 -20.90
N ALA A 231 3.52 -7.43 -20.97
CA ALA A 231 3.08 -6.18 -20.39
C ALA A 231 1.70 -5.77 -20.94
N SER A 232 0.81 -5.35 -20.04
CA SER A 232 -0.50 -4.83 -20.43
C SER A 232 -0.35 -3.57 -21.26
N GLN A 233 -1.18 -3.45 -22.31
CA GLN A 233 -1.28 -2.24 -23.14
C GLN A 233 -2.26 -1.21 -22.53
N GLN A 234 -2.92 -1.52 -21.43
CA GLN A 234 -3.83 -0.57 -20.79
C GLN A 234 -3.08 0.60 -20.15
N GLN A 235 -3.62 1.80 -20.36
CA GLN A 235 -3.13 3.03 -19.74
C GLN A 235 -3.96 3.33 -18.49
N LEU A 236 -3.27 3.62 -17.40
CA LEU A 236 -3.91 4.17 -16.20
C LEU A 236 -4.24 5.65 -16.41
N ALA A 237 -5.13 6.22 -15.61
CA ALA A 237 -5.50 7.63 -15.73
C ALA A 237 -4.26 8.56 -15.67
N PRO A 238 -4.25 9.67 -16.43
CA PRO A 238 -3.17 10.62 -16.39
C PRO A 238 -2.88 11.14 -14.98
N GLY A 239 -1.60 11.35 -14.66
CA GLY A 239 -1.16 11.78 -13.33
C GLY A 239 -1.07 10.65 -12.31
N THR A 240 -1.24 9.40 -12.73
CA THR A 240 -0.94 8.24 -11.87
C THR A 240 0.53 8.24 -11.47
N ILE A 241 0.79 8.02 -10.19
CA ILE A 241 2.12 7.94 -9.61
C ILE A 241 2.43 6.48 -9.30
N VAL A 242 3.55 5.98 -9.80
CA VAL A 242 4.00 4.62 -9.51
C VAL A 242 5.02 4.66 -8.38
N HIS A 243 4.71 3.94 -7.32
CA HIS A 243 5.58 3.79 -6.15
C HIS A 243 6.49 2.58 -6.38
N PHE A 244 7.71 2.83 -6.83
CA PHE A 244 8.68 1.77 -7.08
C PHE A 244 9.27 1.27 -5.78
N TRP A 245 9.14 -0.04 -5.51
CA TRP A 245 9.70 -0.64 -4.30
C TRP A 245 10.60 -1.83 -4.57
N LYS A 246 10.39 -2.54 -5.69
CA LYS A 246 11.10 -3.79 -6.00
C LYS A 246 11.25 -4.00 -7.50
N GLY A 247 12.27 -4.76 -7.87
CA GLY A 247 12.60 -5.10 -9.26
C GLY A 247 13.87 -4.40 -9.72
N GLU A 248 14.19 -4.56 -10.98
CA GLU A 248 15.36 -3.92 -11.56
C GLU A 248 15.12 -2.42 -11.78
N PRO A 249 16.12 -1.55 -11.58
CA PRO A 249 15.98 -0.11 -11.73
C PRO A 249 15.49 0.33 -13.12
N GLU A 250 15.73 -0.47 -14.15
CA GLU A 250 15.24 -0.25 -15.51
C GLU A 250 13.72 -0.14 -15.59
N LEU A 251 12.98 -0.77 -14.70
CA LEU A 251 11.52 -0.65 -14.59
C LEU A 251 11.07 0.80 -14.31
N ILE A 252 11.91 1.61 -13.66
CA ILE A 252 11.63 3.03 -13.44
C ILE A 252 11.57 3.75 -14.80
N LYS A 253 12.59 3.54 -15.65
CA LYS A 253 12.65 4.13 -16.99
C LYS A 253 11.46 3.69 -17.84
N GLU A 254 11.17 2.39 -17.88
CA GLU A 254 10.03 1.84 -18.61
C GLU A 254 8.69 2.44 -18.14
N THR A 255 8.56 2.66 -16.84
CA THR A 255 7.36 3.26 -16.23
C THR A 255 7.21 4.73 -16.63
N ILE A 256 8.32 5.48 -16.64
CA ILE A 256 8.34 6.88 -17.10
C ILE A 256 7.99 6.95 -18.60
N GLU A 257 8.52 6.04 -19.43
CA GLU A 257 8.22 5.96 -20.85
C GLU A 257 6.74 5.65 -21.14
N LYS A 258 6.06 4.98 -20.21
CA LYS A 258 4.59 4.80 -20.25
C LYS A 258 3.81 6.07 -19.85
N GLY A 259 4.48 7.12 -19.39
CA GLY A 259 3.87 8.41 -19.06
C GLY A 259 3.55 8.62 -17.59
N TYR A 260 4.07 7.79 -16.68
CA TYR A 260 3.82 7.89 -15.23
C TYR A 260 4.93 8.62 -14.50
N ASP A 261 4.57 9.22 -13.38
CA ASP A 261 5.51 9.78 -12.41
C ASP A 261 5.92 8.71 -11.39
N ILE A 262 7.07 8.89 -10.73
CA ILE A 262 7.68 7.91 -9.85
C ILE A 262 7.92 8.50 -8.46
N VAL A 263 7.64 7.71 -7.43
CA VAL A 263 8.29 7.81 -6.12
C VAL A 263 9.17 6.58 -5.95
N ASN A 264 10.45 6.78 -5.67
CA ASN A 264 11.40 5.67 -5.56
C ASN A 264 11.63 5.29 -4.11
N SER A 265 11.14 4.12 -3.75
CA SER A 265 11.30 3.50 -2.43
C SER A 265 11.95 2.11 -2.54
N TYR A 266 13.01 2.02 -3.35
CA TYR A 266 13.66 0.73 -3.59
C TYR A 266 14.08 0.06 -2.29
N HIS A 267 13.42 -1.06 -1.95
CA HIS A 267 13.41 -1.65 -0.61
C HIS A 267 14.80 -1.94 -0.04
N ILE A 268 15.77 -2.32 -0.90
CA ILE A 268 17.13 -2.63 -0.43
C ILE A 268 17.91 -1.41 0.09
N TYR A 269 17.37 -0.21 -0.12
CA TYR A 269 17.95 1.06 0.36
C TYR A 269 17.04 1.77 1.36
N THR A 270 15.73 1.56 1.34
CA THR A 270 14.76 2.47 1.97
C THR A 270 13.87 1.85 3.03
N TYR A 271 13.82 0.51 3.16
CA TYR A 271 12.99 -0.15 4.15
C TYR A 271 13.60 -0.08 5.54
N LEU A 272 13.01 0.75 6.39
CA LEU A 272 13.51 1.06 7.74
C LEU A 272 13.36 -0.12 8.72
N ASP A 273 12.46 -1.07 8.45
CA ASP A 273 12.30 -2.30 9.23
C ASP A 273 13.48 -3.26 9.06
N TYR A 274 14.24 -3.16 7.97
CA TYR A 274 15.48 -3.91 7.80
C TYR A 274 16.51 -3.52 8.86
N ASP A 275 17.37 -4.47 9.22
CA ASP A 275 18.45 -4.23 10.18
C ASP A 275 19.56 -3.32 9.61
N TYR A 276 20.43 -2.85 10.51
CA TYR A 276 21.55 -1.99 10.15
C TYR A 276 22.70 -2.74 9.43
N GLU A 277 22.69 -4.09 9.43
CA GLU A 277 23.62 -4.88 8.63
C GLU A 277 23.21 -4.83 7.15
N SER A 278 21.91 -4.92 6.88
CA SER A 278 21.35 -4.87 5.53
C SER A 278 21.32 -3.44 4.96
N ILE A 279 20.91 -2.46 5.78
CA ILE A 279 20.85 -1.04 5.39
C ILE A 279 21.57 -0.20 6.46
N PRO A 280 22.90 -0.14 6.42
CA PRO A 280 23.65 0.77 7.29
C PRO A 280 23.37 2.22 6.95
N LEU A 281 23.60 3.13 7.89
CA LEU A 281 23.37 4.57 7.73
C LEU A 281 24.03 5.14 6.47
N GLN A 282 25.24 4.72 6.17
CA GLN A 282 25.96 5.13 4.97
C GLN A 282 25.20 4.77 3.69
N LYS A 283 24.67 3.55 3.61
CA LYS A 283 23.87 3.10 2.44
C LYS A 283 22.59 3.91 2.27
N SER A 284 21.95 4.32 3.37
CA SER A 284 20.78 5.21 3.32
C SER A 284 21.13 6.58 2.76
N TYR A 285 22.27 7.13 3.15
CA TYR A 285 22.76 8.43 2.71
C TYR A 285 23.27 8.44 1.26
N GLU A 286 23.82 7.32 0.79
CA GLU A 286 24.35 7.16 -0.58
C GLU A 286 23.26 6.78 -1.60
N PHE A 287 22.02 6.59 -1.17
CA PHE A 287 20.93 6.21 -2.08
C PHE A 287 20.65 7.33 -3.08
N ASN A 288 20.84 7.04 -4.37
CA ASN A 288 20.41 7.92 -5.44
C ASN A 288 19.04 7.45 -5.98
N PRO A 289 17.96 8.21 -5.79
CA PRO A 289 16.63 7.83 -6.30
C PRO A 289 16.49 7.90 -7.81
N ILE A 290 17.43 8.55 -8.49
CA ILE A 290 17.41 8.74 -9.94
C ILE A 290 18.34 7.71 -10.58
N PRO A 291 17.82 6.69 -11.29
CA PRO A 291 18.65 5.72 -11.99
C PRO A 291 19.53 6.37 -13.06
N GLU A 292 20.69 5.75 -13.30
CA GLU A 292 21.55 6.17 -14.41
C GLU A 292 20.86 6.03 -15.78
N GLY A 293 21.24 6.88 -16.73
CA GLY A 293 20.77 6.81 -18.11
C GLY A 293 19.40 7.46 -18.37
N LEU A 294 18.82 8.16 -17.38
CA LEU A 294 17.64 8.99 -17.60
C LEU A 294 18.03 10.36 -18.18
N THR A 295 17.26 10.83 -19.17
CA THR A 295 17.34 12.22 -19.65
C THR A 295 16.84 13.21 -18.59
N GLU A 296 17.18 14.49 -18.68
CA GLU A 296 16.68 15.54 -17.77
C GLU A 296 15.15 15.54 -17.66
N ALA A 297 14.45 15.38 -18.79
CA ALA A 297 12.99 15.30 -18.82
C ALA A 297 12.46 14.06 -18.08
N GLN A 298 13.16 12.93 -18.18
CA GLN A 298 12.79 11.71 -17.43
C GLN A 298 13.12 11.84 -15.93
N GLN A 299 14.25 12.45 -15.58
CA GLN A 299 14.62 12.70 -14.18
C GLN A 299 13.57 13.54 -13.45
N SER A 300 12.97 14.54 -14.12
CA SER A 300 11.90 15.37 -13.55
C SER A 300 10.62 14.59 -13.22
N LYS A 301 10.48 13.37 -13.71
CA LYS A 301 9.37 12.45 -13.41
C LYS A 301 9.59 11.66 -12.12
N VAL A 302 10.78 11.67 -11.55
CA VAL A 302 11.07 11.10 -10.24
C VAL A 302 10.82 12.18 -9.19
N PHE A 303 9.69 12.09 -8.49
CA PHE A 303 9.22 13.13 -7.56
C PHE A 303 9.98 13.14 -6.23
N GLY A 304 10.64 12.04 -5.91
CA GLY A 304 11.42 11.92 -4.70
C GLY A 304 11.57 10.49 -4.23
N ILE A 305 12.02 10.38 -2.99
CA ILE A 305 12.20 9.09 -2.30
C ILE A 305 11.10 8.87 -1.27
N GLY A 306 10.79 7.59 -1.02
CA GLY A 306 10.05 7.16 0.14
C GLY A 306 10.88 6.22 0.99
N CYS A 307 10.64 6.21 2.29
CA CYS A 307 11.20 5.20 3.19
C CYS A 307 10.08 4.61 4.03
N GLN A 308 10.01 3.29 4.10
CA GLN A 308 8.91 2.56 4.71
C GLN A 308 9.32 1.98 6.05
N MET A 309 8.40 2.02 7.02
CA MET A 309 8.54 1.39 8.32
C MET A 309 7.44 0.35 8.49
N TRP A 310 7.69 -0.88 8.07
CA TRP A 310 6.81 -2.02 8.26
C TRP A 310 6.84 -2.51 9.71
N GLY A 311 5.72 -2.97 10.22
CA GLY A 311 5.53 -3.17 11.65
C GLY A 311 5.51 -4.62 12.14
N GLU A 312 5.72 -5.62 11.27
CA GLU A 312 5.47 -7.04 11.56
C GLU A 312 6.22 -7.52 12.81
N PHE A 313 7.52 -7.27 12.88
CA PHE A 313 8.37 -7.69 13.99
C PHE A 313 8.89 -6.52 14.82
N ILE A 314 8.14 -5.43 14.88
CA ILE A 314 8.47 -4.21 15.63
C ILE A 314 7.49 -4.07 16.82
N PRO A 315 7.75 -4.75 17.94
CA PRO A 315 6.76 -4.86 19.01
C PRO A 315 6.60 -3.60 19.88
N THR A 316 7.55 -2.66 19.82
CA THR A 316 7.55 -1.47 20.67
C THR A 316 7.92 -0.20 19.92
N VAL A 317 7.47 0.95 20.44
CA VAL A 317 7.87 2.28 19.94
C VAL A 317 9.39 2.48 20.04
N GLU A 318 10.03 1.96 21.08
CA GLU A 318 11.49 2.02 21.23
C GLU A 318 12.21 1.27 20.10
N SER A 319 11.77 0.04 19.77
CA SER A 319 12.36 -0.74 18.68
C SER A 319 12.15 -0.06 17.33
N MET A 320 10.98 0.55 17.12
CA MET A 320 10.68 1.32 15.93
C MET A 320 11.57 2.55 15.80
N ASN A 321 11.74 3.34 16.87
CA ASN A 321 12.61 4.50 16.88
C ASN A 321 14.07 4.13 16.56
N LYS A 322 14.55 3.01 17.08
CA LYS A 322 15.91 2.51 16.76
C LYS A 322 16.07 2.15 15.29
N LYS A 323 14.99 1.75 14.62
CA LYS A 323 14.97 1.44 13.19
C LYS A 323 14.88 2.71 12.33
N ILE A 324 14.07 3.67 12.73
CA ILE A 324 13.86 4.92 12.00
C ILE A 324 15.08 5.84 12.10
N TYR A 325 15.58 6.07 13.33
CA TYR A 325 16.64 7.05 13.56
C TYR A 325 18.01 6.39 13.72
N PRO A 326 19.09 6.96 13.13
CA PRO A 326 19.13 8.24 12.40
C PRO A 326 18.84 8.13 10.88
N ARG A 327 18.50 6.95 10.33
CA ARG A 327 18.34 6.75 8.87
C ARG A 327 17.35 7.72 8.23
N LEU A 328 16.27 8.11 8.96
CA LEU A 328 15.31 9.09 8.45
C LEU A 328 15.99 10.43 8.08
N ALA A 329 16.96 10.87 8.89
CA ALA A 329 17.71 12.09 8.59
C ALA A 329 18.59 11.93 7.35
N ALA A 330 19.17 10.74 7.13
CA ALA A 330 19.94 10.46 5.92
C ALA A 330 19.09 10.59 4.65
N TYR A 331 17.87 10.04 4.64
CA TYR A 331 16.95 10.18 3.50
C TYR A 331 16.47 11.63 3.29
N ALA A 332 16.41 12.44 4.32
CA ALA A 332 16.05 13.85 4.20
C ALA A 332 17.15 14.71 3.56
N GLU A 333 18.40 14.25 3.57
CA GLU A 333 19.54 14.92 2.93
C GLU A 333 19.70 14.53 1.44
N VAL A 334 19.23 13.38 1.05
CA VAL A 334 19.29 12.86 -0.32
C VAL A 334 18.20 13.47 -1.21
#